data_de3b0b3109978b0ad340afa4ffc2240b
#
_entry.id   de3b0b3109978b0ad340afa4ffc2240b
#
_cell.length_a   1.000
_cell.length_b   1.000
_cell.length_c   1.000
_cell.angle_alpha   90.00
_cell.angle_beta   90.00
_cell.angle_gamma   90.00
#
_symmetry.space_group_name_H-M   'P 1'
#
loop_
_entity.id
_entity.type
_entity.pdbx_description
1 polymer ?
#
loop_
_entity_poly.entity_id
_entity_poly.type
_entity_poly.pdbx_seq_one_letter_code
_entity_poly.pdbx_strand_id
1 'polypeptide(L)'
;MVIRRRSINYWPDNRCAKAFWSQHELPPYRELLADTAGRLQPRPGERWLDLGCGRGMLTRALWEQSGGRLEQVTGIDIAAINSEAYDRLRRDLRPTPRPGQIAFIAGDFLAGLARFADGSVDGIVSGLALSYAESFDEAAGRWTTAALDRTFAECRRVLTPTGRLVFSINVPEPAWGKVARDSLRGVWGRPRPHRYLLKAWRIWRYGGWLKREARRGRFHYLPADALRGKLLAAGFADVDVATSFSGQAYIVTGQVGRRAAVA
;
A
#
# COMPACT_ATOMS: atom_id res chain seq x y z
N MET A 1 -30.95 8.03 21.19
CA MET A 1 -29.64 7.32 21.25
C MET A 1 -29.50 6.49 19.97
N VAL A 2 -28.87 7.05 18.93
CA VAL A 2 -28.70 6.38 17.64
C VAL A 2 -27.51 5.44 17.79
N ILE A 3 -27.77 4.14 17.89
CA ILE A 3 -26.72 3.12 17.83
C ILE A 3 -26.16 3.17 16.41
N ARG A 4 -25.11 3.97 16.18
CA ARG A 4 -24.34 3.93 14.94
C ARG A 4 -23.72 2.54 14.85
N ARG A 5 -24.23 1.71 13.93
CA ARG A 5 -23.53 0.50 13.50
C ARG A 5 -22.15 0.94 13.04
N ARG A 6 -21.11 0.73 13.89
CA ARG A 6 -19.71 0.85 13.45
C ARG A 6 -19.60 0.00 12.20
N SER A 7 -19.26 0.61 11.07
CA SER A 7 -19.03 -0.17 9.86
C SER A 7 -17.91 -1.16 10.15
N ILE A 8 -18.14 -2.42 9.83
CA ILE A 8 -17.20 -3.50 10.14
C ILE A 8 -15.86 -3.18 9.46
N ASN A 9 -14.78 -3.13 10.23
CA ASN A 9 -13.44 -3.10 9.68
C ASN A 9 -13.07 -4.51 9.21
N TYR A 10 -13.00 -4.71 7.90
CA TYR A 10 -12.68 -6.01 7.30
C TYR A 10 -11.18 -6.31 7.19
N TRP A 11 -10.32 -5.30 7.37
CA TRP A 11 -8.87 -5.48 7.16
C TRP A 11 -8.21 -6.44 8.16
N PRO A 12 -8.57 -6.46 9.46
CA PRO A 12 -8.05 -7.44 10.40
C PRO A 12 -8.61 -8.85 10.21
N ASP A 13 -9.70 -9.01 9.43
CA ASP A 13 -10.34 -10.32 9.24
C ASP A 13 -9.47 -11.23 8.38
N ASN A 14 -9.11 -12.40 8.94
CA ASN A 14 -8.23 -13.37 8.30
C ASN A 14 -8.77 -13.89 6.95
N ARG A 15 -10.09 -14.01 6.79
CA ARG A 15 -10.70 -14.50 5.53
C ARG A 15 -10.61 -13.43 4.46
N CYS A 16 -10.83 -12.17 4.85
CA CYS A 16 -10.66 -11.04 3.95
C CYS A 16 -9.20 -10.91 3.53
N ALA A 17 -8.25 -10.90 4.46
CA ALA A 17 -6.83 -10.82 4.15
C ALA A 17 -6.40 -11.93 3.18
N LYS A 18 -6.76 -13.19 3.45
CA LYS A 18 -6.45 -14.32 2.55
C LYS A 18 -7.10 -14.19 1.17
N ALA A 19 -8.27 -13.56 1.07
CA ALA A 19 -8.93 -13.33 -0.23
C ALA A 19 -8.12 -12.38 -1.13
N PHE A 20 -7.36 -11.45 -0.55
CA PHE A 20 -6.48 -10.54 -1.29
C PHE A 20 -5.16 -11.18 -1.75
N TRP A 21 -4.70 -12.29 -1.16
CA TRP A 21 -3.43 -12.92 -1.49
C TRP A 21 -3.27 -13.31 -2.96
N SER A 22 -4.35 -13.54 -3.68
CA SER A 22 -4.33 -13.96 -5.08
C SER A 22 -4.72 -12.85 -6.08
N GLN A 23 -4.90 -11.60 -5.63
CA GLN A 23 -5.30 -10.50 -6.53
C GLN A 23 -4.25 -10.20 -7.60
N HIS A 24 -2.96 -10.29 -7.25
CA HIS A 24 -1.85 -10.07 -8.19
C HIS A 24 -1.83 -11.06 -9.38
N GLU A 25 -2.64 -12.12 -9.36
CA GLU A 25 -2.82 -13.01 -10.51
C GLU A 25 -3.68 -12.36 -11.61
N LEU A 26 -4.42 -11.31 -11.28
CA LEU A 26 -5.29 -10.60 -12.22
C LEU A 26 -4.51 -9.52 -12.99
N PRO A 27 -4.75 -9.36 -14.31
CA PRO A 27 -3.97 -8.44 -15.14
C PRO A 27 -3.84 -7.02 -14.60
N PRO A 28 -4.92 -6.31 -14.17
CA PRO A 28 -4.78 -4.95 -13.66
C PRO A 28 -3.90 -4.87 -12.39
N TYR A 29 -4.00 -5.86 -11.50
CA TYR A 29 -3.17 -5.88 -10.28
C TYR A 29 -1.71 -6.22 -10.57
N ARG A 30 -1.42 -7.02 -11.61
CA ARG A 30 -0.05 -7.25 -12.08
C ARG A 30 0.55 -6.01 -12.70
N GLU A 31 -0.22 -5.29 -13.52
CA GLU A 31 0.16 -3.99 -14.07
C GLU A 31 0.52 -3.03 -12.94
N LEU A 32 -0.37 -2.82 -11.96
CA LEU A 32 -0.12 -1.96 -10.82
C LEU A 32 1.12 -2.36 -10.03
N LEU A 33 1.31 -3.67 -9.78
CA LEU A 33 2.49 -4.17 -9.07
C LEU A 33 3.78 -3.89 -9.86
N ALA A 34 3.78 -4.15 -11.17
CA ALA A 34 4.93 -3.91 -12.04
C ALA A 34 5.27 -2.42 -12.12
N ASP A 35 4.26 -1.56 -12.32
CA ASP A 35 4.45 -0.12 -12.43
C ASP A 35 4.92 0.49 -11.10
N THR A 36 4.37 0.02 -9.96
CA THR A 36 4.84 0.45 -8.63
C THR A 36 6.27 -0.02 -8.39
N ALA A 37 6.57 -1.29 -8.70
CA ALA A 37 7.90 -1.85 -8.56
C ALA A 37 8.94 -1.13 -9.43
N GLY A 38 8.58 -0.70 -10.64
CA GLY A 38 9.45 0.07 -11.52
C GLY A 38 9.91 1.42 -10.95
N ARG A 39 9.21 1.95 -9.93
CA ARG A 39 9.56 3.21 -9.26
C ARG A 39 10.42 3.02 -8.00
N LEU A 40 10.65 1.79 -7.54
CA LEU A 40 11.32 1.54 -6.26
C LEU A 40 12.82 1.84 -6.28
N GLN A 41 13.54 1.35 -7.29
CA GLN A 41 14.97 1.52 -7.48
C GLN A 41 15.81 1.26 -6.20
N PRO A 42 15.66 0.09 -5.54
CA PRO A 42 16.35 -0.19 -4.29
C PRO A 42 17.86 -0.35 -4.52
N ARG A 43 18.67 0.16 -3.59
CA ARG A 43 20.12 0.06 -3.62
C ARG A 43 20.64 -0.96 -2.59
N PRO A 44 21.78 -1.60 -2.84
CA PRO A 44 22.41 -2.46 -1.84
C PRO A 44 22.63 -1.76 -0.50
N GLY A 45 22.35 -2.45 0.61
CA GLY A 45 22.51 -1.93 1.95
C GLY A 45 21.34 -1.07 2.48
N GLU A 46 20.35 -0.74 1.64
CA GLU A 46 19.19 0.05 2.07
C GLU A 46 18.27 -0.73 2.99
N ARG A 47 17.57 0.02 3.86
CA ARG A 47 16.47 -0.45 4.72
C ARG A 47 15.14 0.06 4.18
N TRP A 48 14.17 -0.85 4.01
CA TRP A 48 12.87 -0.52 3.45
C TRP A 48 11.72 -0.93 4.35
N LEU A 49 10.62 -0.17 4.28
CA LEU A 49 9.32 -0.53 4.85
C LEU A 49 8.31 -0.79 3.74
N ASP A 50 7.45 -1.81 3.94
CA ASP A 50 6.31 -2.12 3.09
C ASP A 50 5.03 -1.95 3.93
N LEU A 51 4.32 -0.81 3.77
CA LEU A 51 3.15 -0.45 4.56
C LEU A 51 1.87 -1.02 3.94
N GLY A 52 1.12 -1.80 4.73
CA GLY A 52 0.00 -2.58 4.23
C GLY A 52 0.47 -3.69 3.30
N CYS A 53 1.51 -4.37 3.73
CA CYS A 53 2.32 -5.26 2.91
C CYS A 53 1.59 -6.51 2.40
N GLY A 54 0.45 -6.88 2.99
CA GLY A 54 -0.28 -8.07 2.63
C GLY A 54 0.61 -9.31 2.61
N ARG A 55 0.67 -10.02 1.47
CA ARG A 55 1.55 -11.18 1.30
C ARG A 55 2.99 -10.86 0.89
N GLY A 56 3.38 -9.59 0.84
CA GLY A 56 4.75 -9.16 0.57
C GLY A 56 5.15 -9.15 -0.90
N MET A 57 4.24 -8.82 -1.82
CA MET A 57 4.58 -8.78 -3.25
C MET A 57 5.53 -7.62 -3.58
N LEU A 58 5.38 -6.45 -2.96
CA LEU A 58 6.31 -5.34 -3.10
C LEU A 58 7.62 -5.60 -2.35
N THR A 59 7.57 -6.26 -1.19
CA THR A 59 8.76 -6.77 -0.49
C THR A 59 9.55 -7.73 -1.38
N ARG A 60 8.88 -8.64 -2.12
CA ARG A 60 9.52 -9.52 -3.12
C ARG A 60 10.21 -8.71 -4.21
N ALA A 61 9.50 -7.72 -4.77
CA ALA A 61 10.05 -6.88 -5.84
C ALA A 61 11.29 -6.11 -5.37
N LEU A 62 11.29 -5.56 -4.16
CA LEU A 62 12.45 -4.91 -3.54
C LEU A 62 13.64 -5.87 -3.43
N TRP A 63 13.39 -7.09 -2.93
CA TRP A 63 14.44 -8.09 -2.77
C TRP A 63 15.04 -8.52 -4.11
N GLU A 64 14.21 -8.84 -5.08
CA GLU A 64 14.64 -9.28 -6.41
C GLU A 64 15.40 -8.18 -7.16
N GLN A 65 14.89 -6.93 -7.16
CA GLN A 65 15.56 -5.80 -7.82
C GLN A 65 16.91 -5.44 -7.20
N SER A 66 17.07 -5.59 -5.88
CA SER A 66 18.35 -5.36 -5.19
C SER A 66 19.33 -6.53 -5.34
N GLY A 67 18.92 -7.63 -5.96
CA GLY A 67 19.71 -8.87 -6.01
C GLY A 67 19.92 -9.48 -4.63
N GLY A 68 18.95 -9.30 -3.70
CA GLY A 68 19.01 -9.79 -2.32
C GLY A 68 20.01 -9.04 -1.43
N ARG A 69 20.41 -7.83 -1.83
CA ARG A 69 21.47 -7.06 -1.14
C ARG A 69 20.96 -5.95 -0.24
N LEU A 70 19.65 -5.92 0.06
CA LEU A 70 19.09 -5.01 1.07
C LEU A 70 19.57 -5.39 2.47
N GLU A 71 19.76 -4.40 3.32
CA GLU A 71 20.03 -4.66 4.73
C GLU A 71 18.81 -5.26 5.41
N GLN A 72 17.64 -4.65 5.19
CA GLN A 72 16.38 -5.11 5.75
C GLN A 72 15.18 -4.65 4.95
N VAL A 73 14.13 -5.47 4.88
CA VAL A 73 12.78 -5.07 4.49
C VAL A 73 11.80 -5.48 5.60
N THR A 74 11.07 -4.53 6.15
CA THR A 74 10.05 -4.80 7.16
C THR A 74 8.66 -4.51 6.62
N GLY A 75 7.83 -5.53 6.52
CA GLY A 75 6.42 -5.39 6.21
C GLY A 75 5.60 -5.06 7.45
N ILE A 76 4.68 -4.12 7.33
CA ILE A 76 3.72 -3.74 8.38
C ILE A 76 2.31 -3.94 7.84
N ASP A 77 1.49 -4.73 8.54
CA ASP A 77 0.10 -4.97 8.13
C ASP A 77 -0.79 -5.23 9.36
N ILE A 78 -2.01 -4.69 9.31
CA ILE A 78 -2.98 -4.86 10.40
C ILE A 78 -3.48 -6.31 10.52
N ALA A 79 -3.47 -7.06 9.41
CA ALA A 79 -3.88 -8.47 9.39
C ALA A 79 -2.73 -9.37 9.84
N ALA A 80 -2.71 -9.77 11.10
CA ALA A 80 -1.66 -10.62 11.68
C ALA A 80 -1.43 -11.93 10.91
N ILE A 81 -2.45 -12.45 10.22
CA ILE A 81 -2.37 -13.66 9.38
C ILE A 81 -1.36 -13.53 8.23
N ASN A 82 -1.02 -12.29 7.82
CA ASN A 82 -0.03 -12.05 6.79
C ASN A 82 1.39 -12.48 7.21
N SER A 83 1.64 -12.72 8.52
CA SER A 83 2.87 -13.36 8.99
C SER A 83 3.12 -14.72 8.34
N GLU A 84 2.07 -15.54 8.16
CA GLU A 84 2.18 -16.83 7.45
C GLU A 84 2.62 -16.67 5.99
N ALA A 85 2.16 -15.59 5.33
CA ALA A 85 2.58 -15.27 3.97
C ALA A 85 4.04 -14.83 3.92
N TYR A 86 4.50 -14.07 4.92
CA TYR A 86 5.91 -13.66 5.06
C TYR A 86 6.83 -14.84 5.37
N ASP A 87 6.37 -15.84 6.14
CA ASP A 87 7.13 -17.08 6.34
C ASP A 87 7.33 -17.85 5.04
N ARG A 88 6.31 -17.89 4.18
CA ARG A 88 6.42 -18.48 2.83
C ARG A 88 7.34 -17.65 1.95
N LEU A 89 7.15 -16.31 1.95
CA LEU A 89 7.97 -15.39 1.18
C LEU A 89 9.46 -15.58 1.48
N ARG A 90 9.86 -15.64 2.76
CA ARG A 90 11.26 -15.89 3.17
C ARG A 90 11.84 -17.16 2.59
N ARG A 91 11.06 -18.24 2.54
CA ARG A 91 11.51 -19.53 1.96
C ARG A 91 11.63 -19.47 0.43
N ASP A 92 10.79 -18.66 -0.22
CA ASP A 92 10.70 -18.60 -1.69
C ASP A 92 11.71 -17.60 -2.30
N LEU A 93 12.20 -16.62 -1.54
CA LEU A 93 13.13 -15.61 -2.04
C LEU A 93 14.49 -16.18 -2.41
N ARG A 94 15.09 -15.66 -3.48
CA ARG A 94 16.46 -15.99 -3.93
C ARG A 94 17.22 -14.68 -4.23
N PRO A 95 18.47 -14.54 -3.76
CA PRO A 95 19.11 -15.39 -2.78
C PRO A 95 18.31 -15.47 -1.49
N THR A 96 18.49 -16.55 -0.71
CA THR A 96 17.76 -16.74 0.56
C THR A 96 18.15 -15.66 1.55
N PRO A 97 17.17 -14.90 2.12
CA PRO A 97 17.48 -13.86 3.08
C PRO A 97 18.02 -14.45 4.40
N ARG A 98 18.97 -13.74 5.01
CA ARG A 98 19.44 -14.05 6.36
C ARG A 98 18.35 -13.78 7.40
N PRO A 99 18.40 -14.40 8.58
CA PRO A 99 17.48 -14.08 9.68
C PRO A 99 17.42 -12.55 9.93
N GLY A 100 16.21 -12.01 10.02
CA GLY A 100 15.99 -10.58 10.26
C GLY A 100 15.99 -9.68 9.01
N GLN A 101 16.51 -10.11 7.86
CA GLN A 101 16.49 -9.28 6.64
C GLN A 101 15.07 -9.05 6.09
N ILE A 102 14.19 -10.02 6.21
CA ILE A 102 12.78 -9.88 5.86
C ILE A 102 11.96 -10.05 7.14
N ALA A 103 11.47 -8.95 7.68
CA ALA A 103 10.69 -8.91 8.92
C ALA A 103 9.21 -8.62 8.67
N PHE A 104 8.35 -8.95 9.63
CA PHE A 104 6.93 -8.62 9.61
C PHE A 104 6.48 -8.11 10.98
N ILE A 105 5.72 -7.01 10.98
CA ILE A 105 5.11 -6.40 12.17
C ILE A 105 3.59 -6.39 11.96
N ALA A 106 2.86 -7.03 12.86
CA ALA A 106 1.40 -6.92 12.90
C ALA A 106 1.01 -5.62 13.62
N GLY A 107 0.21 -4.77 12.95
CA GLY A 107 -0.26 -3.50 13.51
C GLY A 107 -0.70 -2.50 12.45
N ASP A 108 -1.27 -1.41 12.90
CA ASP A 108 -1.58 -0.28 12.02
C ASP A 108 -0.30 0.50 11.64
N PHE A 109 -0.43 1.39 10.65
CA PHE A 109 0.72 2.12 10.12
C PHE A 109 1.43 2.97 11.18
N LEU A 110 0.67 3.72 11.99
CA LEU A 110 1.25 4.65 12.97
C LEU A 110 1.94 3.90 14.11
N ALA A 111 1.30 2.86 14.64
CA ALA A 111 1.91 2.00 15.67
C ALA A 111 3.15 1.27 15.14
N GLY A 112 3.14 0.88 13.86
CA GLY A 112 4.28 0.27 13.19
C GLY A 112 5.42 1.26 13.00
N LEU A 113 5.14 2.44 12.44
CA LEU A 113 6.14 3.49 12.17
C LEU A 113 6.78 4.05 13.45
N ALA A 114 6.03 4.15 14.55
CA ALA A 114 6.54 4.59 15.84
C ALA A 114 7.71 3.74 16.41
N ARG A 115 7.92 2.53 15.87
CA ARG A 115 9.02 1.63 16.26
C ARG A 115 10.36 1.98 15.60
N PHE A 116 10.35 2.88 14.61
CA PHE A 116 11.55 3.27 13.85
C PHE A 116 12.03 4.65 14.31
N ALA A 117 13.34 4.77 14.48
CA ALA A 117 13.97 6.04 14.79
C ALA A 117 13.90 7.01 13.60
N ASP A 118 14.07 8.30 13.88
CA ASP A 118 14.15 9.33 12.84
C ASP A 118 15.31 9.03 11.90
N GLY A 119 15.05 9.17 10.60
CA GLY A 119 16.07 9.00 9.57
C GLY A 119 16.71 7.60 9.51
N SER A 120 16.00 6.55 9.91
CA SER A 120 16.52 5.17 9.98
C SER A 120 16.16 4.29 8.79
N VAL A 121 15.40 4.80 7.81
CA VAL A 121 14.84 4.05 6.69
C VAL A 121 15.14 4.76 5.37
N ASP A 122 15.60 4.04 4.36
CA ASP A 122 15.98 4.60 3.06
C ASP A 122 14.82 4.63 2.06
N GLY A 123 13.85 3.77 2.25
CA GLY A 123 12.68 3.73 1.38
C GLY A 123 11.43 3.18 2.05
N ILE A 124 10.29 3.70 1.62
CA ILE A 124 8.97 3.22 2.04
C ILE A 124 8.15 2.92 0.79
N VAL A 125 7.50 1.76 0.77
CA VAL A 125 6.54 1.41 -0.26
C VAL A 125 5.19 1.06 0.34
N SER A 126 4.10 1.31 -0.43
CA SER A 126 2.75 0.87 -0.06
C SER A 126 1.90 0.58 -1.29
N GLY A 127 1.23 -0.56 -1.32
CA GLY A 127 0.34 -0.97 -2.40
C GLY A 127 -1.14 -0.84 -2.04
N LEU A 128 -1.82 0.21 -2.50
CA LEU A 128 -3.27 0.47 -2.28
C LEU A 128 -3.71 0.50 -0.81
N ALA A 129 -2.81 0.73 0.14
CA ALA A 129 -3.13 0.59 1.55
C ALA A 129 -3.28 1.92 2.30
N LEU A 130 -2.51 2.96 1.96
CA LEU A 130 -2.50 4.23 2.71
C LEU A 130 -3.86 4.94 2.71
N SER A 131 -4.68 4.76 1.68
CA SER A 131 -6.05 5.30 1.64
C SER A 131 -6.96 4.80 2.76
N TYR A 132 -6.57 3.74 3.44
CA TYR A 132 -7.34 3.11 4.52
C TYR A 132 -6.86 3.51 5.92
N ALA A 133 -6.04 4.56 6.04
CA ALA A 133 -5.67 5.16 7.31
C ALA A 133 -6.87 5.93 7.89
N GLU A 134 -7.66 5.28 8.73
CA GLU A 134 -8.96 5.78 9.21
C GLU A 134 -8.80 6.74 10.40
N SER A 135 -9.51 7.86 10.37
CA SER A 135 -9.72 8.72 11.54
C SER A 135 -11.13 9.31 11.55
N PHE A 136 -11.82 9.15 12.66
CA PHE A 136 -13.14 9.71 12.87
C PHE A 136 -13.08 10.81 13.93
N ASP A 137 -13.59 11.99 13.57
CA ASP A 137 -13.73 13.11 14.49
C ASP A 137 -15.09 12.99 15.19
N GLU A 138 -15.08 12.59 16.46
CA GLU A 138 -16.30 12.40 17.24
C GLU A 138 -17.04 13.74 17.48
N ALA A 139 -16.29 14.83 17.65
CA ALA A 139 -16.89 16.15 17.89
C ALA A 139 -17.59 16.69 16.63
N ALA A 140 -16.96 16.55 15.47
CA ALA A 140 -17.54 16.94 14.18
C ALA A 140 -18.47 15.87 13.57
N GLY A 141 -18.51 14.66 14.12
CA GLY A 141 -19.32 13.55 13.65
C GLY A 141 -19.00 13.06 12.24
N ARG A 142 -17.74 13.22 11.78
CA ARG A 142 -17.30 12.91 10.40
C ARG A 142 -15.94 12.24 10.33
N TRP A 143 -15.71 11.53 9.24
CA TRP A 143 -14.39 11.01 8.87
C TRP A 143 -13.48 12.14 8.40
N THR A 144 -12.19 12.05 8.73
CA THR A 144 -11.17 13.05 8.40
C THR A 144 -9.92 12.39 7.83
N THR A 145 -9.05 13.16 7.16
CA THR A 145 -7.77 12.68 6.66
C THR A 145 -6.65 12.69 7.72
N ALA A 146 -6.96 13.01 8.98
CA ALA A 146 -5.94 13.23 10.00
C ALA A 146 -4.99 12.04 10.21
N ALA A 147 -5.49 10.80 10.10
CA ALA A 147 -4.62 9.62 10.19
C ALA A 147 -3.71 9.48 8.97
N LEU A 148 -4.21 9.77 7.76
CA LEU A 148 -3.40 9.78 6.54
C LEU A 148 -2.31 10.87 6.61
N ASP A 149 -2.66 12.06 7.06
CA ASP A 149 -1.72 13.19 7.21
C ASP A 149 -0.62 12.85 8.22
N ARG A 150 -0.99 12.28 9.37
CA ARG A 150 -0.02 11.76 10.36
C ARG A 150 0.85 10.64 9.79
N THR A 151 0.28 9.75 8.97
CA THR A 151 1.05 8.68 8.34
C THR A 151 2.10 9.25 7.40
N PHE A 152 1.78 10.27 6.59
CA PHE A 152 2.77 10.96 5.74
C PHE A 152 3.86 11.66 6.57
N ALA A 153 3.49 12.34 7.66
CA ALA A 153 4.45 12.96 8.57
C ALA A 153 5.38 11.93 9.21
N GLU A 154 4.87 10.79 9.67
CA GLU A 154 5.67 9.69 10.21
C GLU A 154 6.56 9.03 9.16
N CYS A 155 6.05 8.82 7.93
CA CYS A 155 6.89 8.36 6.81
C CYS A 155 8.06 9.32 6.58
N ARG A 156 7.78 10.65 6.59
CA ARG A 156 8.82 11.67 6.45
C ARG A 156 9.82 11.64 7.61
N ARG A 157 9.36 11.44 8.85
CA ARG A 157 10.21 11.37 10.05
C ARG A 157 11.21 10.23 9.98
N VAL A 158 10.74 9.02 9.64
CA VAL A 158 11.59 7.82 9.65
C VAL A 158 12.51 7.72 8.44
N LEU A 159 12.22 8.44 7.34
CA LEU A 159 13.06 8.43 6.14
C LEU A 159 14.34 9.23 6.33
N THR A 160 15.44 8.68 5.84
CA THR A 160 16.73 9.36 5.74
C THR A 160 16.62 10.64 4.89
N PRO A 161 17.58 11.57 4.95
CA PRO A 161 17.57 12.80 4.13
C PRO A 161 17.53 12.55 2.61
N THR A 162 17.93 11.37 2.15
CA THR A 162 17.88 10.95 0.74
C THR A 162 16.81 9.87 0.52
N GLY A 163 15.98 9.64 1.51
CA GLY A 163 14.95 8.61 1.50
C GLY A 163 13.79 8.93 0.54
N ARG A 164 13.07 7.90 0.14
CA ARG A 164 11.98 8.03 -0.82
C ARG A 164 10.73 7.25 -0.39
N LEU A 165 9.58 7.81 -0.72
CA LEU A 165 8.26 7.19 -0.56
C LEU A 165 7.69 6.85 -1.94
N VAL A 166 7.25 5.61 -2.14
CA VAL A 166 6.54 5.15 -3.33
C VAL A 166 5.25 4.47 -2.90
N PHE A 167 4.10 4.92 -3.38
CA PHE A 167 2.86 4.24 -3.05
C PHE A 167 1.85 4.28 -4.19
N SER A 168 0.95 3.32 -4.20
CA SER A 168 -0.24 3.37 -5.04
C SER A 168 -1.49 3.63 -4.22
N ILE A 169 -2.44 4.37 -4.81
CA ILE A 169 -3.69 4.76 -4.19
C ILE A 169 -4.79 4.86 -5.25
N ASN A 170 -6.04 4.48 -4.91
CA ASN A 170 -7.14 4.57 -5.86
C ASN A 170 -7.45 6.02 -6.25
N VAL A 171 -7.88 6.22 -7.50
CA VAL A 171 -8.44 7.51 -7.96
C VAL A 171 -9.73 7.85 -7.19
N PRO A 172 -10.20 9.11 -7.17
CA PRO A 172 -11.39 9.52 -6.40
C PRO A 172 -12.65 8.71 -6.69
N GLU A 173 -12.88 8.37 -7.94
CA GLU A 173 -14.06 7.63 -8.41
C GLU A 173 -13.67 6.39 -9.25
N PRO A 174 -13.12 5.33 -8.60
CA PRO A 174 -12.64 4.17 -9.37
C PRO A 174 -13.80 3.42 -10.03
N ALA A 175 -13.62 3.11 -11.32
CA ALA A 175 -14.56 2.33 -12.11
C ALA A 175 -14.30 0.82 -11.91
N TRP A 176 -14.73 0.27 -10.79
CA TRP A 176 -14.52 -1.14 -10.42
C TRP A 176 -15.05 -2.14 -11.47
N GLY A 177 -16.09 -1.75 -12.23
CA GLY A 177 -16.56 -2.55 -13.37
C GLY A 177 -15.51 -2.68 -14.47
N LYS A 178 -14.72 -1.62 -14.75
CA LYS A 178 -13.60 -1.66 -15.69
C LYS A 178 -12.50 -2.59 -15.17
N VAL A 179 -12.13 -2.49 -13.89
CA VAL A 179 -11.15 -3.39 -13.27
C VAL A 179 -11.60 -4.84 -13.37
N ALA A 180 -12.87 -5.11 -13.06
CA ALA A 180 -13.43 -6.46 -13.15
C ALA A 180 -13.39 -7.00 -14.59
N ARG A 181 -13.81 -6.19 -15.59
CA ARG A 181 -13.76 -6.54 -17.01
C ARG A 181 -12.33 -6.81 -17.47
N ASP A 182 -11.39 -5.92 -17.13
CA ASP A 182 -10.00 -6.05 -17.55
C ASP A 182 -9.30 -7.23 -16.82
N SER A 183 -9.81 -7.64 -15.66
CA SER A 183 -9.38 -8.86 -14.96
C SER A 183 -9.72 -10.14 -15.71
N LEU A 184 -10.66 -10.09 -16.66
CA LEU A 184 -11.05 -11.23 -17.49
C LEU A 184 -10.21 -11.35 -18.78
N ARG A 185 -9.32 -10.41 -19.07
CA ARG A 185 -8.45 -10.47 -20.24
C ARG A 185 -7.62 -11.76 -20.23
N GLY A 186 -7.73 -12.53 -21.32
CA GLY A 186 -7.01 -13.79 -21.47
C GLY A 186 -7.50 -14.91 -20.54
N VAL A 187 -8.70 -14.80 -19.95
CA VAL A 187 -9.25 -15.81 -19.04
C VAL A 187 -9.45 -17.17 -19.71
N TRP A 188 -9.85 -17.17 -20.98
CA TRP A 188 -10.14 -18.39 -21.74
C TRP A 188 -8.91 -19.24 -22.06
N GLY A 189 -7.71 -18.65 -22.09
CA GLY A 189 -6.44 -19.35 -22.28
C GLY A 189 -5.82 -19.87 -20.97
N ARG A 190 -6.52 -19.76 -19.83
CA ARG A 190 -6.00 -20.13 -18.52
C ARG A 190 -6.62 -21.42 -17.97
N PRO A 191 -5.86 -22.21 -17.20
CA PRO A 191 -6.45 -23.33 -16.48
C PRO A 191 -7.48 -22.82 -15.47
N ARG A 192 -8.63 -23.47 -15.39
CA ARG A 192 -9.74 -23.18 -14.46
C ARG A 192 -10.31 -21.75 -14.59
N PRO A 193 -10.86 -21.37 -15.77
CA PRO A 193 -11.36 -20.02 -16.06
C PRO A 193 -12.44 -19.55 -15.05
N HIS A 194 -13.24 -20.45 -14.51
CA HIS A 194 -14.27 -20.16 -13.51
C HIS A 194 -13.70 -19.47 -12.24
N ARG A 195 -12.46 -19.77 -11.84
CA ARG A 195 -11.81 -19.11 -10.69
C ARG A 195 -11.55 -17.62 -10.96
N TYR A 196 -11.23 -17.27 -12.20
CA TYR A 196 -11.02 -15.87 -12.58
C TYR A 196 -12.35 -15.11 -12.64
N LEU A 197 -13.41 -15.74 -13.11
CA LEU A 197 -14.77 -15.17 -13.09
C LEU A 197 -15.21 -14.87 -11.65
N LEU A 198 -15.01 -15.80 -10.72
CA LEU A 198 -15.31 -15.59 -9.30
C LEU A 198 -14.46 -14.46 -8.69
N LYS A 199 -13.18 -14.33 -9.06
CA LYS A 199 -12.32 -13.23 -8.60
C LYS A 199 -12.80 -11.89 -9.15
N ALA A 200 -13.13 -11.79 -10.45
CA ALA A 200 -13.66 -10.58 -11.06
C ALA A 200 -14.99 -10.15 -10.41
N TRP A 201 -15.89 -11.09 -10.17
CA TRP A 201 -17.14 -10.83 -9.46
C TRP A 201 -16.91 -10.32 -8.03
N ARG A 202 -15.96 -10.92 -7.29
CA ARG A 202 -15.57 -10.45 -5.96
C ARG A 202 -15.04 -9.01 -6.00
N ILE A 203 -14.18 -8.67 -6.96
CA ILE A 203 -13.67 -7.31 -7.14
C ILE A 203 -14.80 -6.33 -7.35
N TRP A 204 -15.73 -6.64 -8.25
CA TRP A 204 -16.89 -5.79 -8.52
C TRP A 204 -17.74 -5.57 -7.26
N ARG A 205 -18.09 -6.64 -6.55
CA ARG A 205 -18.87 -6.57 -5.31
C ARG A 205 -18.16 -5.81 -4.20
N TYR A 206 -16.85 -6.08 -4.02
CA TYR A 206 -16.03 -5.44 -3.00
C TYR A 206 -15.78 -3.97 -3.34
N GLY A 207 -15.55 -3.66 -4.61
CA GLY A 207 -15.40 -2.32 -5.13
C GLY A 207 -16.60 -1.42 -4.84
N GLY A 208 -17.81 -1.96 -4.89
CA GLY A 208 -19.02 -1.24 -4.49
C GLY A 208 -19.02 -0.82 -3.01
N TRP A 209 -18.51 -1.67 -2.12
CA TRP A 209 -18.33 -1.34 -0.70
C TRP A 209 -17.24 -0.28 -0.52
N LEU A 210 -16.06 -0.47 -1.14
CA LEU A 210 -14.96 0.49 -1.08
C LEU A 210 -15.40 1.89 -1.55
N LYS A 211 -16.11 1.97 -2.68
CA LYS A 211 -16.62 3.23 -3.22
C LYS A 211 -17.62 3.90 -2.26
N ARG A 212 -18.47 3.13 -1.62
CA ARG A 212 -19.45 3.64 -0.64
C ARG A 212 -18.77 4.22 0.60
N GLU A 213 -17.76 3.53 1.15
CA GLU A 213 -17.00 4.01 2.30
C GLU A 213 -16.11 5.22 1.96
N ALA A 214 -15.56 5.27 0.74
CA ALA A 214 -14.83 6.44 0.25
C ALA A 214 -15.74 7.68 0.14
N ARG A 215 -16.96 7.52 -0.39
CA ARG A 215 -17.96 8.62 -0.45
C ARG A 215 -18.40 9.13 0.93
N ARG A 216 -18.29 8.28 1.95
CA ARG A 216 -18.52 8.67 3.35
C ARG A 216 -17.32 9.39 3.99
N GLY A 217 -16.20 9.49 3.25
CA GLY A 217 -14.95 10.07 3.73
C GLY A 217 -14.11 9.13 4.60
N ARG A 218 -14.53 7.87 4.80
CA ARG A 218 -13.78 6.89 5.59
C ARG A 218 -12.48 6.48 4.91
N PHE A 219 -12.53 6.26 3.59
CA PHE A 219 -11.37 5.95 2.77
C PHE A 219 -10.99 7.15 1.91
N HIS A 220 -9.71 7.42 1.80
CA HIS A 220 -9.18 8.67 1.26
C HIS A 220 -8.76 8.49 -0.20
N TYR A 221 -9.73 8.51 -1.11
CA TYR A 221 -9.50 8.49 -2.57
C TYR A 221 -9.42 9.93 -3.06
N LEU A 222 -8.22 10.51 -2.98
CA LEU A 222 -7.98 11.93 -3.21
C LEU A 222 -7.55 12.22 -4.65
N PRO A 223 -7.89 13.42 -5.20
CA PRO A 223 -7.33 13.88 -6.47
C PRO A 223 -5.81 14.01 -6.41
N ALA A 224 -5.15 13.91 -7.58
CA ALA A 224 -3.70 13.98 -7.69
C ALA A 224 -3.10 15.24 -7.03
N ASP A 225 -3.73 16.42 -7.26
CA ASP A 225 -3.24 17.67 -6.69
C ASP A 225 -3.38 17.72 -5.17
N ALA A 226 -4.45 17.15 -4.61
CA ALA A 226 -4.63 17.05 -3.16
C ALA A 226 -3.58 16.11 -2.54
N LEU A 227 -3.25 15.00 -3.19
CA LEU A 227 -2.17 14.10 -2.76
C LEU A 227 -0.82 14.81 -2.80
N ARG A 228 -0.52 15.52 -3.90
CA ARG A 228 0.69 16.33 -4.04
C ARG A 228 0.79 17.37 -2.93
N GLY A 229 -0.28 18.13 -2.68
CA GLY A 229 -0.33 19.13 -1.62
C GLY A 229 -0.07 18.55 -0.23
N LYS A 230 -0.66 17.38 0.10
CA LYS A 230 -0.44 16.70 1.39
C LYS A 230 1.01 16.23 1.56
N LEU A 231 1.63 15.70 0.50
CA LEU A 231 3.03 15.28 0.55
C LEU A 231 3.98 16.46 0.70
N LEU A 232 3.76 17.55 -0.04
CA LEU A 232 4.53 18.79 0.12
C LEU A 232 4.40 19.35 1.54
N ALA A 233 3.18 19.37 2.10
CA ALA A 233 2.93 19.79 3.49
C ALA A 233 3.62 18.88 4.51
N ALA A 234 3.79 17.58 4.22
CA ALA A 234 4.54 16.65 5.06
C ALA A 234 6.07 16.76 4.91
N GLY A 235 6.57 17.63 4.00
CA GLY A 235 8.00 17.85 3.79
C GLY A 235 8.65 16.93 2.76
N PHE A 236 7.86 16.36 1.87
CA PHE A 236 8.37 15.70 0.67
C PHE A 236 8.61 16.72 -0.45
N ALA A 237 9.52 16.43 -1.36
CA ALA A 237 9.79 17.16 -2.58
C ALA A 237 9.74 16.21 -3.79
N ASP A 238 9.87 16.75 -5.00
CA ASP A 238 9.90 15.99 -6.25
C ASP A 238 8.73 15.00 -6.37
N VAL A 239 7.53 15.48 -6.00
CA VAL A 239 6.32 14.65 -5.98
C VAL A 239 5.84 14.42 -7.41
N ASP A 240 5.93 13.17 -7.89
CA ASP A 240 5.38 12.72 -9.16
C ASP A 240 4.14 11.86 -8.96
N VAL A 241 3.16 11.99 -9.85
CA VAL A 241 1.90 11.24 -9.82
C VAL A 241 1.62 10.70 -11.23
N ALA A 242 1.66 9.40 -11.38
CA ALA A 242 1.32 8.69 -12.62
C ALA A 242 0.07 7.84 -12.43
N THR A 243 -0.60 7.49 -13.53
CA THR A 243 -1.77 6.60 -13.51
C THR A 243 -1.37 5.16 -13.87
N SER A 244 -2.02 4.19 -13.22
CA SER A 244 -1.87 2.76 -13.44
C SER A 244 -3.19 2.02 -13.15
N PHE A 245 -3.16 0.70 -13.07
CA PHE A 245 -4.33 -0.11 -12.70
C PHE A 245 -5.52 0.10 -13.64
N SER A 246 -5.26 0.04 -14.94
CA SER A 246 -6.27 0.38 -15.96
C SER A 246 -6.81 1.83 -15.80
N GLY A 247 -6.02 2.75 -15.28
CA GLY A 247 -6.39 4.13 -15.00
C GLY A 247 -7.23 4.31 -13.72
N GLN A 248 -7.27 3.32 -12.83
CA GLN A 248 -8.08 3.35 -11.61
C GLN A 248 -7.26 3.55 -10.32
N ALA A 249 -5.95 3.72 -10.46
CA ALA A 249 -5.08 4.11 -9.34
C ALA A 249 -4.01 5.10 -9.81
N TYR A 250 -3.51 5.87 -8.86
CA TYR A 250 -2.29 6.63 -8.99
C TYR A 250 -1.13 5.84 -8.40
N ILE A 251 0.05 6.02 -8.99
CA ILE A 251 1.33 5.71 -8.35
C ILE A 251 1.98 7.04 -8.04
N VAL A 252 2.32 7.24 -6.79
CA VAL A 252 2.86 8.48 -6.27
C VAL A 252 4.27 8.22 -5.75
N THR A 253 5.20 9.07 -6.14
CA THR A 253 6.57 9.09 -5.60
C THR A 253 6.86 10.44 -4.97
N GLY A 254 7.64 10.44 -3.89
CA GLY A 254 8.13 11.65 -3.26
C GLY A 254 9.49 11.39 -2.62
N GLN A 255 10.39 12.34 -2.73
CA GLN A 255 11.68 12.30 -2.07
C GLN A 255 11.64 13.17 -0.81
N VAL A 256 12.48 12.85 0.16
CA VAL A 256 12.68 13.74 1.29
C VAL A 256 13.28 15.05 0.81
N GLY A 257 12.55 16.15 0.96
CA GLY A 257 13.06 17.47 0.61
C GLY A 257 14.30 17.81 1.44
N ARG A 258 15.35 18.33 0.80
CA ARG A 258 16.47 18.93 1.54
C ARG A 258 15.87 20.03 2.42
N ARG A 259 16.06 19.94 3.74
CA ARG A 259 15.84 21.11 4.59
C ARG A 259 16.73 22.22 4.03
N ALA A 260 16.14 23.33 3.61
CA ALA A 260 16.93 24.54 3.40
C ALA A 260 17.73 24.74 4.69
N ALA A 261 19.05 24.75 4.57
CA ALA A 261 19.89 25.14 5.70
C ALA A 261 19.38 26.52 6.14
N VAL A 262 18.83 26.61 7.35
CA VAL A 262 18.53 27.91 7.96
C VAL A 262 19.88 28.56 8.14
N ALA A 263 20.16 29.57 7.30
CA ALA A 263 21.35 30.40 7.39
C ALA A 263 21.28 31.27 8.63
#